data_4039a890794d3ec4256d92368b709204
#
_entry.id   4039a890794d3ec4256d92368b709204
#
_cell.length_a   1.000
_cell.length_b   1.000
_cell.length_c   1.000
_cell.angle_alpha   90.00
_cell.angle_beta   90.00
_cell.angle_gamma   90.00
#
_symmetry.space_group_name_H-M   'P 1'
#
loop_
_entity.id
_entity.type
_entity.pdbx_description
1 polymer ?
#
loop_
_entity_poly.entity_id
_entity_poly.type
_entity_poly.pdbx_seq_one_letter_code
_entity_poly.pdbx_strand_id
1 'polypeptide(L)'
;DTPVAVAYCLRYLPSMQIVQTLLEDQAIGQLYNAHIEIGQYLPDWRPSKDYRTSVSANEHLGGGALLELSHELDYVEKLLGPLTLEHAILRSTQELQLNVEDIADLILRTEDNAVVQIHLDFLQKKAYRKCRFIGSLGAIEWDLIKNEVQLIAAEQTQVIYSEPDWDKNQMYLAMVQDFVAQIQQSENNCVTVSEAAQTVKLINQIKQYKYA
;
A
#
# COMPACT_ATOMS: atom_id res chain seq x y z
N ASP A 1 -28.27 8.63 8.13
CA ASP A 1 -26.85 8.50 8.46
C ASP A 1 -26.02 9.33 7.48
N THR A 2 -24.96 9.97 8.00
CA THR A 2 -24.07 10.78 7.16
C THR A 2 -23.19 9.87 6.32
N PRO A 3 -23.13 10.04 4.98
CA PRO A 3 -22.20 9.29 4.15
C PRO A 3 -20.75 9.56 4.56
N VAL A 4 -19.95 8.51 4.64
CA VAL A 4 -18.53 8.57 4.99
C VAL A 4 -17.75 7.61 4.10
N ALA A 5 -16.61 8.05 3.56
CA ALA A 5 -15.67 7.22 2.85
C ALA A 5 -14.25 7.52 3.31
N VAL A 6 -13.36 6.52 3.23
CA VAL A 6 -11.95 6.66 3.57
C VAL A 6 -11.12 6.84 2.29
N ALA A 7 -10.20 7.80 2.30
CA ALA A 7 -9.50 8.26 1.10
C ALA A 7 -8.27 7.39 0.74
N TYR A 8 -8.43 6.07 0.63
CA TYR A 8 -7.40 5.18 0.09
C TYR A 8 -7.34 5.28 -1.44
N CYS A 9 -6.83 6.41 -1.92
CA CYS A 9 -6.86 6.82 -3.32
C CYS A 9 -6.11 5.89 -4.28
N LEU A 10 -5.13 5.11 -3.80
CA LEU A 10 -4.40 4.15 -4.64
C LEU A 10 -5.27 3.03 -5.20
N ARG A 11 -6.42 2.75 -4.59
CA ARG A 11 -7.40 1.81 -5.15
C ARG A 11 -7.98 2.27 -6.50
N TYR A 12 -7.82 3.55 -6.83
CA TYR A 12 -8.27 4.16 -8.10
C TYR A 12 -7.17 4.26 -9.17
N LEU A 13 -5.98 3.71 -8.90
CA LEU A 13 -4.94 3.63 -9.94
C LEU A 13 -5.33 2.59 -10.99
N PRO A 14 -5.27 2.93 -12.31
CA PRO A 14 -5.53 1.96 -13.37
C PRO A 14 -4.63 0.72 -13.26
N SER A 15 -3.36 0.91 -12.95
CA SER A 15 -2.42 -0.20 -12.76
C SER A 15 -2.80 -1.14 -11.62
N MET A 16 -3.48 -0.65 -10.55
CA MET A 16 -4.00 -1.53 -9.51
C MET A 16 -5.11 -2.44 -10.02
N GLN A 17 -6.02 -1.91 -10.84
CA GLN A 17 -7.10 -2.71 -11.43
C GLN A 17 -6.54 -3.82 -12.34
N ILE A 18 -5.46 -3.52 -13.10
CA ILE A 18 -4.76 -4.52 -13.91
C ILE A 18 -4.15 -5.63 -13.02
N VAL A 19 -3.46 -5.25 -11.94
CA VAL A 19 -2.90 -6.23 -10.98
C VAL A 19 -4.00 -7.09 -10.37
N GLN A 20 -5.12 -6.48 -9.97
CA GLN A 20 -6.27 -7.19 -9.41
C GLN A 20 -6.80 -8.22 -10.42
N THR A 21 -7.06 -7.82 -11.66
CA THR A 21 -7.53 -8.73 -12.72
C THR A 21 -6.56 -9.90 -12.95
N LEU A 22 -5.24 -9.63 -13.03
CA LEU A 22 -4.24 -10.67 -13.21
C LEU A 22 -4.21 -11.70 -12.07
N LEU A 23 -4.42 -11.24 -10.83
CA LEU A 23 -4.49 -12.12 -9.66
C LEU A 23 -5.79 -12.94 -9.63
N GLU A 24 -6.94 -12.30 -9.90
CA GLU A 24 -8.26 -12.96 -9.99
C GLU A 24 -8.30 -14.00 -11.09
N ASP A 25 -7.70 -13.71 -12.26
CA ASP A 25 -7.58 -14.63 -13.40
C ASP A 25 -6.51 -15.72 -13.19
N GLN A 26 -5.84 -15.72 -12.03
CA GLN A 26 -4.75 -16.65 -11.71
C GLN A 26 -3.63 -16.65 -12.77
N ALA A 27 -3.32 -15.50 -13.36
CA ALA A 27 -2.32 -15.37 -14.42
C ALA A 27 -0.92 -15.87 -14.01
N ILE A 28 -0.61 -15.86 -12.72
CA ILE A 28 0.62 -16.42 -12.12
C ILE A 28 0.39 -17.73 -11.38
N GLY A 29 -0.82 -18.32 -11.49
CA GLY A 29 -1.20 -19.55 -10.75
C GLY A 29 -1.34 -19.30 -9.25
N GLN A 30 -1.03 -20.31 -8.44
CA GLN A 30 -1.08 -20.21 -6.98
C GLN A 30 -0.04 -19.22 -6.47
N LEU A 31 -0.47 -18.21 -5.72
CA LEU A 31 0.43 -17.25 -5.08
C LEU A 31 1.26 -17.91 -3.98
N TYR A 32 2.58 -17.70 -4.00
CA TYR A 32 3.50 -18.16 -2.96
C TYR A 32 3.96 -17.02 -2.07
N ASN A 33 4.41 -15.91 -2.69
CA ASN A 33 4.97 -14.77 -1.99
C ASN A 33 4.53 -13.46 -2.64
N ALA A 34 4.40 -12.40 -1.82
CA ALA A 34 4.32 -11.03 -2.26
C ALA A 34 5.38 -10.19 -1.53
N HIS A 35 6.08 -9.34 -2.29
CA HIS A 35 7.06 -8.39 -1.77
C HIS A 35 6.58 -6.99 -2.11
N ILE A 36 6.38 -6.19 -1.10
CA ILE A 36 5.89 -4.81 -1.21
C ILE A 36 6.93 -3.90 -0.57
N GLU A 37 7.36 -2.90 -1.30
CA GLU A 37 8.33 -1.94 -0.80
C GLU A 37 7.93 -0.52 -1.17
N ILE A 38 7.92 0.35 -0.18
CA ILE A 38 7.86 1.79 -0.36
C ILE A 38 8.89 2.47 0.52
N GLY A 39 9.64 3.37 -0.08
CA GLY A 39 10.52 4.29 0.63
C GLY A 39 10.50 5.66 -0.02
N GLN A 40 10.37 6.67 0.83
CA GLN A 40 10.38 8.07 0.41
C GLN A 40 11.05 8.92 1.48
N TYR A 41 11.94 9.81 1.08
CA TYR A 41 12.63 10.69 2.02
C TYR A 41 11.68 11.73 2.60
N LEU A 42 11.29 11.58 3.85
CA LEU A 42 10.31 12.45 4.51
C LEU A 42 10.59 13.95 4.40
N PRO A 43 11.84 14.44 4.53
CA PRO A 43 12.14 15.85 4.34
C PRO A 43 11.76 16.42 2.97
N ASP A 44 11.75 15.59 1.93
CA ASP A 44 11.45 16.00 0.56
C ASP A 44 9.93 16.08 0.27
N TRP A 45 9.08 15.58 1.17
CA TRP A 45 7.62 15.62 0.95
C TRP A 45 7.07 17.04 0.90
N ARG A 46 7.64 17.93 1.72
CA ARG A 46 7.25 19.34 1.81
C ARG A 46 8.49 20.19 2.07
N PRO A 47 9.35 20.45 1.07
CA PRO A 47 10.64 21.13 1.26
C PRO A 47 10.54 22.52 1.89
N SER A 48 9.37 23.18 1.78
CA SER A 48 9.13 24.51 2.35
C SER A 48 8.79 24.51 3.85
N LYS A 49 8.66 23.33 4.48
CA LYS A 49 8.26 23.18 5.89
C LYS A 49 9.25 22.26 6.62
N ASP A 50 9.46 22.53 7.90
CA ASP A 50 10.17 21.58 8.75
C ASP A 50 9.33 20.32 8.92
N TYR A 51 9.78 19.20 8.33
CA TYR A 51 9.09 17.92 8.40
C TYR A 51 8.87 17.44 9.84
N ARG A 52 9.76 17.83 10.79
CA ARG A 52 9.67 17.43 12.21
C ARG A 52 8.44 18.00 12.90
N THR A 53 7.81 19.03 12.33
CA THR A 53 6.55 19.61 12.82
C THR A 53 5.32 19.04 12.15
N SER A 54 5.49 18.10 11.21
CA SER A 54 4.40 17.48 10.48
C SER A 54 3.67 16.41 11.31
N VAL A 55 2.48 16.04 10.87
CA VAL A 55 1.74 14.88 11.41
C VAL A 55 2.59 13.62 11.33
N SER A 56 3.23 13.39 10.18
CA SER A 56 4.05 12.20 9.90
C SER A 56 5.19 11.99 10.91
N ALA A 57 5.70 13.07 11.50
CA ALA A 57 6.81 13.06 12.44
C ALA A 57 6.40 12.96 13.92
N ASN A 58 5.10 12.96 14.21
CA ASN A 58 4.60 13.15 15.57
C ASN A 58 3.69 12.01 16.04
N GLU A 59 4.12 11.28 17.06
CA GLU A 59 3.39 10.16 17.65
C GLU A 59 1.97 10.55 18.11
N HIS A 60 1.83 11.69 18.79
CA HIS A 60 0.54 12.16 19.32
C HIS A 60 -0.47 12.55 18.22
N LEU A 61 0.02 12.80 17.01
CA LEU A 61 -0.81 13.11 15.84
C LEU A 61 -1.06 11.88 14.95
N GLY A 62 -0.57 10.71 15.36
CA GLY A 62 -0.71 9.47 14.59
C GLY A 62 0.35 9.32 13.49
N GLY A 63 1.55 9.89 13.67
CA GLY A 63 2.66 9.74 12.74
C GLY A 63 3.33 8.37 12.79
N GLY A 64 4.38 8.24 12.00
CA GLY A 64 5.20 7.03 11.82
C GLY A 64 5.02 6.41 10.44
N ALA A 65 6.06 5.72 9.99
CA ALA A 65 6.08 5.10 8.65
C ALA A 65 4.91 4.12 8.46
N LEU A 66 4.55 3.37 9.49
CA LEU A 66 3.48 2.38 9.43
C LEU A 66 2.10 3.01 9.17
N LEU A 67 1.77 4.15 9.80
CA LEU A 67 0.47 4.80 9.60
C LEU A 67 0.44 5.67 8.34
N GLU A 68 1.47 6.45 8.11
CA GLU A 68 1.54 7.35 6.94
C GLU A 68 1.60 6.60 5.61
N LEU A 69 2.24 5.41 5.62
CA LEU A 69 2.36 4.54 4.45
C LEU A 69 1.36 3.35 4.51
N SER A 70 0.23 3.52 5.22
CA SER A 70 -0.79 2.48 5.39
C SER A 70 -1.51 2.08 4.09
N HIS A 71 -1.36 2.87 3.03
CA HIS A 71 -1.86 2.50 1.70
C HIS A 71 -1.35 1.12 1.25
N GLU A 72 -0.13 0.74 1.62
CA GLU A 72 0.46 -0.55 1.27
C GLU A 72 -0.31 -1.70 1.92
N LEU A 73 -0.67 -1.55 3.17
CA LEU A 73 -1.51 -2.53 3.87
C LEU A 73 -2.92 -2.58 3.26
N ASP A 74 -3.53 -1.42 3.02
CA ASP A 74 -4.87 -1.31 2.47
C ASP A 74 -5.00 -2.00 1.10
N TYR A 75 -4.15 -1.65 0.12
CA TYR A 75 -4.32 -2.25 -1.20
C TYR A 75 -3.88 -3.72 -1.24
N VAL A 76 -2.96 -4.15 -0.38
CA VAL A 76 -2.58 -5.56 -0.29
C VAL A 76 -3.72 -6.39 0.31
N GLU A 77 -4.40 -5.92 1.37
CA GLU A 77 -5.61 -6.55 1.88
C GLU A 77 -6.73 -6.58 0.83
N LYS A 78 -6.85 -5.53 0.00
CA LYS A 78 -7.82 -5.50 -1.11
C LYS A 78 -7.51 -6.55 -2.18
N LEU A 79 -6.23 -6.74 -2.52
CA LEU A 79 -5.78 -7.66 -3.57
C LEU A 79 -5.75 -9.12 -3.12
N LEU A 80 -5.35 -9.39 -1.87
CA LEU A 80 -5.03 -10.73 -1.38
C LEU A 80 -5.95 -11.23 -0.26
N GLY A 81 -6.92 -10.41 0.16
CA GLY A 81 -7.79 -10.70 1.29
C GLY A 81 -7.15 -10.41 2.65
N PRO A 82 -7.80 -10.85 3.75
CA PRO A 82 -7.34 -10.59 5.10
C PRO A 82 -5.93 -11.12 5.37
N LEU A 83 -5.13 -10.33 6.08
CA LEU A 83 -3.75 -10.65 6.41
C LEU A 83 -3.59 -10.96 7.91
N THR A 84 -2.83 -11.99 8.21
CA THR A 84 -2.43 -12.35 9.58
C THR A 84 -0.99 -11.93 9.82
N LEU A 85 -0.73 -11.22 10.94
CA LEU A 85 0.62 -10.83 11.33
C LEU A 85 1.40 -12.03 11.83
N GLU A 86 2.56 -12.31 11.23
CA GLU A 86 3.53 -13.31 11.68
C GLU A 86 4.70 -12.66 12.41
N HIS A 87 5.23 -11.54 11.89
CA HIS A 87 6.37 -10.85 12.46
C HIS A 87 6.39 -9.37 12.09
N ALA A 88 6.88 -8.53 12.98
CA ALA A 88 7.06 -7.11 12.73
C ALA A 88 8.30 -6.55 13.40
N ILE A 89 9.02 -5.68 12.70
CA ILE A 89 10.14 -4.90 13.23
C ILE A 89 9.84 -3.43 12.97
N LEU A 90 9.54 -2.68 14.01
CA LEU A 90 9.40 -1.23 13.95
C LEU A 90 10.67 -0.59 14.52
N ARG A 91 11.31 0.28 13.76
CA ARG A 91 12.57 0.92 14.15
C ARG A 91 12.52 2.41 13.96
N SER A 92 13.26 3.12 14.81
CA SER A 92 13.70 4.49 14.54
C SER A 92 15.22 4.50 14.43
N THR A 93 15.74 4.92 13.27
CA THR A 93 17.18 5.03 13.03
C THR A 93 17.78 6.25 13.73
N GLN A 94 16.95 7.16 14.21
CA GLN A 94 17.32 8.47 14.74
C GLN A 94 17.93 9.44 13.69
N GLU A 95 18.07 9.02 12.43
CA GLU A 95 18.60 9.90 11.36
C GLU A 95 17.70 11.13 11.15
N LEU A 96 16.38 10.94 11.19
CA LEU A 96 15.41 12.02 11.01
C LEU A 96 15.02 12.71 12.32
N GLN A 97 15.56 12.28 13.47
CA GLN A 97 15.26 12.84 14.79
C GLN A 97 13.74 12.86 15.10
N LEU A 98 13.03 11.77 14.75
CA LEU A 98 11.61 11.60 14.99
C LEU A 98 11.35 10.88 16.32
N ASN A 99 10.15 11.08 16.88
CA ASN A 99 9.66 10.33 18.04
C ASN A 99 8.74 9.15 17.63
N VAL A 100 8.77 8.78 16.35
CA VAL A 100 8.02 7.67 15.74
C VAL A 100 9.00 6.75 15.01
N GLU A 101 8.51 5.59 14.58
CA GLU A 101 9.26 4.71 13.69
C GLU A 101 9.42 5.35 12.31
N ASP A 102 10.64 5.27 11.75
CA ASP A 102 10.98 5.67 10.38
C ASP A 102 11.14 4.48 9.44
N ILE A 103 11.11 3.25 9.99
CA ILE A 103 11.12 1.98 9.25
C ILE A 103 10.12 1.01 9.88
N ALA A 104 9.38 0.30 9.02
CA ALA A 104 8.59 -0.86 9.40
C ALA A 104 8.85 -2.01 8.42
N ASP A 105 9.30 -3.14 8.95
CA ASP A 105 9.49 -4.41 8.23
C ASP A 105 8.46 -5.42 8.75
N LEU A 106 7.61 -5.95 7.86
CA LEU A 106 6.49 -6.79 8.23
C LEU A 106 6.54 -8.11 7.49
N ILE A 107 6.21 -9.20 8.18
CA ILE A 107 5.90 -10.52 7.59
C ILE A 107 4.47 -10.85 7.94
N LEU A 108 3.65 -11.01 6.93
CA LEU A 108 2.23 -11.30 7.02
C LEU A 108 1.93 -12.58 6.24
N ARG A 109 0.74 -13.14 6.44
CA ARG A 109 0.29 -14.34 5.75
C ARG A 109 -1.17 -14.18 5.31
N THR A 110 -1.46 -14.63 4.09
CA THR A 110 -2.83 -14.73 3.57
C THR A 110 -3.53 -15.97 4.12
N GLU A 111 -4.86 -16.06 3.94
CA GLU A 111 -5.63 -17.27 4.28
C GLU A 111 -5.13 -18.53 3.55
N ASP A 112 -4.67 -18.37 2.30
CA ASP A 112 -4.10 -19.44 1.48
C ASP A 112 -2.62 -19.72 1.75
N ASN A 113 -2.08 -19.25 2.89
CA ASN A 113 -0.69 -19.42 3.34
C ASN A 113 0.39 -18.79 2.45
N ALA A 114 0.07 -17.86 1.56
CA ALA A 114 1.09 -17.07 0.89
C ALA A 114 1.74 -16.08 1.88
N VAL A 115 3.07 -15.93 1.77
CA VAL A 115 3.83 -15.01 2.64
C VAL A 115 3.87 -13.62 1.99
N VAL A 116 3.53 -12.60 2.75
CA VAL A 116 3.56 -11.19 2.32
C VAL A 116 4.61 -10.45 3.14
N GLN A 117 5.62 -9.90 2.47
CA GLN A 117 6.65 -9.07 3.07
C GLN A 117 6.39 -7.62 2.68
N ILE A 118 6.31 -6.74 3.67
CA ILE A 118 6.09 -5.31 3.46
C ILE A 118 7.22 -4.53 4.13
N HIS A 119 7.92 -3.72 3.36
CA HIS A 119 8.90 -2.75 3.83
C HIS A 119 8.40 -1.33 3.60
N LEU A 120 8.38 -0.53 4.68
CA LEU A 120 7.95 0.86 4.67
C LEU A 120 9.05 1.72 5.28
N ASP A 121 9.46 2.82 4.61
CA ASP A 121 10.44 3.71 5.20
C ASP A 121 10.31 5.19 4.77
N PHE A 122 10.86 6.07 5.62
CA PHE A 122 10.99 7.51 5.39
C PHE A 122 12.40 7.94 4.94
N LEU A 123 13.28 7.00 4.60
CA LEU A 123 14.72 7.23 4.52
C LEU A 123 15.29 7.18 3.11
N GLN A 124 14.60 6.53 2.16
CA GLN A 124 15.08 6.39 0.79
C GLN A 124 15.15 7.74 0.10
N LYS A 125 16.38 8.14 -0.28
CA LYS A 125 16.67 9.45 -0.92
C LYS A 125 16.05 9.58 -2.31
N LYS A 126 15.76 8.47 -2.97
CA LYS A 126 15.00 8.41 -4.21
C LYS A 126 13.73 7.61 -3.95
N ALA A 127 12.58 8.19 -4.28
CA ALA A 127 11.31 7.52 -4.12
C ALA A 127 11.31 6.15 -4.82
N TYR A 128 10.89 5.14 -4.08
CA TYR A 128 10.73 3.77 -4.55
C TYR A 128 9.35 3.28 -4.10
N ARG A 129 8.59 2.65 -4.99
CA ARG A 129 7.29 2.06 -4.65
C ARG A 129 6.97 0.96 -5.64
N LYS A 130 7.17 -0.30 -5.22
CA LYS A 130 6.98 -1.47 -6.07
C LYS A 130 6.37 -2.64 -5.31
N CYS A 131 5.68 -3.47 -6.07
CA CYS A 131 5.19 -4.76 -5.62
C CYS A 131 5.66 -5.85 -6.57
N ARG A 132 5.94 -7.03 -6.01
CA ARG A 132 6.19 -8.26 -6.77
C ARG A 132 5.38 -9.39 -6.18
N PHE A 133 4.52 -9.99 -6.99
CA PHE A 133 3.71 -11.14 -6.63
C PHE A 133 4.30 -12.36 -7.35
N ILE A 134 4.64 -13.41 -6.61
CA ILE A 134 5.33 -14.60 -7.12
C ILE A 134 4.40 -15.79 -6.96
N GLY A 135 4.08 -16.43 -8.07
CA GLY A 135 3.20 -17.60 -8.13
C GLY A 135 3.82 -18.79 -8.85
N SER A 136 3.04 -19.86 -8.95
CA SER A 136 3.50 -21.16 -9.51
C SER A 136 3.77 -21.10 -11.02
N LEU A 137 3.19 -20.16 -11.74
CA LEU A 137 3.33 -20.02 -13.20
C LEU A 137 4.17 -18.81 -13.61
N GLY A 138 4.51 -17.91 -12.67
CA GLY A 138 5.24 -16.70 -12.99
C GLY A 138 5.20 -15.65 -11.89
N ALA A 139 5.42 -14.41 -12.25
CA ALA A 139 5.35 -13.29 -11.33
C ALA A 139 4.71 -12.06 -11.99
N ILE A 140 4.10 -11.21 -11.16
CA ILE A 140 3.67 -9.86 -11.53
C ILE A 140 4.63 -8.87 -10.87
N GLU A 141 5.18 -7.95 -11.64
CA GLU A 141 5.86 -6.76 -11.11
C GLU A 141 5.00 -5.52 -11.36
N TRP A 142 4.77 -4.76 -10.30
CA TRP A 142 4.02 -3.51 -10.34
C TRP A 142 4.90 -2.37 -9.83
N ASP A 143 5.24 -1.44 -10.71
CA ASP A 143 5.98 -0.21 -10.40
C ASP A 143 4.99 0.96 -10.32
N LEU A 144 4.61 1.37 -9.09
CA LEU A 144 3.64 2.44 -8.88
C LEU A 144 4.20 3.83 -9.24
N ILE A 145 5.53 3.99 -9.24
CA ILE A 145 6.16 5.27 -9.64
C ILE A 145 6.05 5.45 -11.15
N LYS A 146 6.37 4.38 -11.90
CA LYS A 146 6.28 4.38 -13.37
C LYS A 146 4.87 4.14 -13.88
N ASN A 147 3.94 3.74 -13.01
CA ASN A 147 2.60 3.31 -13.38
C ASN A 147 2.63 2.19 -14.43
N GLU A 148 3.38 1.13 -14.12
CA GLU A 148 3.68 0.02 -15.03
C GLU A 148 3.42 -1.32 -14.35
N VAL A 149 2.85 -2.27 -15.11
CA VAL A 149 2.63 -3.65 -14.69
C VAL A 149 3.25 -4.59 -15.71
N GLN A 150 4.09 -5.52 -15.23
CA GLN A 150 4.71 -6.56 -16.03
C GLN A 150 4.27 -7.94 -15.56
N LEU A 151 4.01 -8.83 -16.51
CA LEU A 151 3.80 -10.26 -16.28
C LEU A 151 5.06 -11.00 -16.72
N ILE A 152 5.65 -11.77 -15.80
CA ILE A 152 6.88 -12.52 -16.00
C ILE A 152 6.55 -14.00 -16.00
N ALA A 153 6.76 -14.67 -17.12
CA ALA A 153 6.70 -16.12 -17.25
C ALA A 153 8.11 -16.68 -17.49
N ALA A 154 8.25 -18.01 -17.53
CA ALA A 154 9.56 -18.68 -17.62
C ALA A 154 10.44 -18.18 -18.79
N GLU A 155 9.85 -17.90 -19.95
CA GLU A 155 10.60 -17.57 -21.16
C GLU A 155 10.42 -16.12 -21.64
N GLN A 156 9.53 -15.35 -21.01
CA GLN A 156 9.24 -13.99 -21.45
C GLN A 156 8.79 -13.07 -20.32
N THR A 157 9.09 -11.80 -20.48
CA THR A 157 8.51 -10.71 -19.70
C THR A 157 7.65 -9.87 -20.63
N GLN A 158 6.40 -9.64 -20.26
CA GLN A 158 5.47 -8.83 -21.01
C GLN A 158 5.03 -7.62 -20.19
N VAL A 159 5.16 -6.41 -20.76
CA VAL A 159 4.52 -5.22 -20.23
C VAL A 159 3.03 -5.29 -20.53
N ILE A 160 2.20 -5.48 -19.50
CA ILE A 160 0.74 -5.58 -19.62
C ILE A 160 0.11 -4.18 -19.63
N TYR A 161 0.70 -3.26 -18.86
CA TYR A 161 0.24 -1.89 -18.75
C TYR A 161 1.42 -0.96 -18.49
N SER A 162 1.45 0.19 -19.16
CA SER A 162 2.44 1.23 -18.91
C SER A 162 1.89 2.59 -19.33
N GLU A 163 1.67 3.47 -18.36
CA GLU A 163 1.26 4.87 -18.59
C GLU A 163 2.05 5.78 -17.62
N PRO A 164 3.35 6.01 -17.88
CA PRO A 164 4.20 6.78 -16.97
C PRO A 164 3.77 8.25 -16.84
N ASP A 165 3.15 8.81 -17.87
CA ASP A 165 2.67 10.20 -17.90
C ASP A 165 1.20 10.35 -17.44
N TRP A 166 0.59 9.28 -16.92
CA TRP A 166 -0.78 9.35 -16.43
C TRP A 166 -0.93 10.41 -15.32
N ASP A 167 -1.91 11.28 -15.48
CA ASP A 167 -2.20 12.32 -14.49
C ASP A 167 -2.72 11.71 -13.18
N LYS A 168 -1.86 11.66 -12.17
CA LYS A 168 -2.18 11.11 -10.84
C LYS A 168 -3.35 11.82 -10.15
N ASN A 169 -3.72 13.04 -10.59
CA ASN A 169 -4.90 13.73 -10.06
C ASN A 169 -6.20 13.00 -10.44
N GLN A 170 -6.19 12.19 -11.50
CA GLN A 170 -7.37 11.41 -11.91
C GLN A 170 -7.85 10.41 -10.83
N MET A 171 -6.94 9.84 -10.03
CA MET A 171 -7.35 8.96 -8.93
C MET A 171 -8.17 9.70 -7.87
N TYR A 172 -7.83 10.97 -7.58
CA TYR A 172 -8.60 11.79 -6.62
C TYR A 172 -9.95 12.20 -7.21
N LEU A 173 -10.00 12.52 -8.51
CA LEU A 173 -11.25 12.82 -9.19
C LEU A 173 -12.18 11.62 -9.20
N ALA A 174 -11.69 10.43 -9.54
CA ALA A 174 -12.46 9.19 -9.50
C ALA A 174 -12.98 8.89 -8.08
N MET A 175 -12.14 9.04 -7.07
CA MET A 175 -12.54 8.87 -5.67
C MET A 175 -13.66 9.84 -5.25
N VAL A 176 -13.57 11.11 -5.65
CA VAL A 176 -14.62 12.10 -5.37
C VAL A 176 -15.91 11.79 -6.12
N GLN A 177 -15.82 11.32 -7.38
CA GLN A 177 -16.98 10.90 -8.16
C GLN A 177 -17.71 9.73 -7.49
N ASP A 178 -16.98 8.72 -7.02
CA ASP A 178 -17.54 7.60 -6.27
C ASP A 178 -18.21 8.07 -4.96
N PHE A 179 -17.61 9.01 -4.25
CA PHE A 179 -18.22 9.56 -3.04
C PHE A 179 -19.52 10.32 -3.35
N VAL A 180 -19.57 11.06 -4.46
CA VAL A 180 -20.83 11.70 -4.93
C VAL A 180 -21.87 10.63 -5.27
N ALA A 181 -21.48 9.54 -5.95
CA ALA A 181 -22.37 8.41 -6.25
C ALA A 181 -22.91 7.76 -4.96
N GLN A 182 -22.08 7.59 -3.93
CA GLN A 182 -22.49 7.11 -2.61
C GLN A 182 -23.55 8.01 -1.97
N ILE A 183 -23.35 9.33 -2.02
CA ILE A 183 -24.34 10.32 -1.51
C ILE A 183 -25.67 10.18 -2.27
N GLN A 184 -25.61 9.91 -3.58
CA GLN A 184 -26.77 9.73 -4.43
C GLN A 184 -27.38 8.33 -4.34
N GLN A 185 -26.86 7.45 -3.48
CA GLN A 185 -27.26 6.05 -3.31
C GLN A 185 -27.15 5.24 -4.61
N SER A 186 -26.19 5.61 -5.46
CA SER A 186 -25.82 4.89 -6.68
C SER A 186 -24.68 3.91 -6.43
N GLU A 187 -24.44 3.00 -7.37
CA GLU A 187 -23.31 2.08 -7.34
C GLU A 187 -21.98 2.85 -7.25
N ASN A 188 -21.09 2.43 -6.33
CA ASN A 188 -19.83 3.08 -6.09
C ASN A 188 -18.81 2.10 -5.49
N ASN A 189 -17.52 2.47 -5.53
CA ASN A 189 -16.40 1.69 -4.99
C ASN A 189 -15.74 2.39 -3.79
N CYS A 190 -16.48 3.22 -3.08
CA CYS A 190 -15.96 3.92 -1.91
C CYS A 190 -15.41 2.94 -0.87
N VAL A 191 -14.26 3.26 -0.33
CA VAL A 191 -13.72 2.52 0.81
C VAL A 191 -14.54 2.85 2.05
N THR A 192 -15.23 1.85 2.57
CA THR A 192 -16.07 2.01 3.74
C THR A 192 -15.24 2.15 5.02
N VAL A 193 -15.82 2.75 6.05
CA VAL A 193 -15.20 2.80 7.39
C VAL A 193 -14.92 1.40 7.92
N SER A 194 -15.77 0.43 7.62
CA SER A 194 -15.60 -0.96 8.06
C SER A 194 -14.39 -1.62 7.41
N GLU A 195 -14.16 -1.41 6.10
CA GLU A 195 -12.96 -1.91 5.40
C GLU A 195 -11.70 -1.25 5.94
N ALA A 196 -11.67 0.09 6.00
CA ALA A 196 -10.51 0.81 6.54
C ALA A 196 -10.20 0.46 8.00
N ALA A 197 -11.23 0.13 8.79
CA ALA A 197 -11.03 -0.32 10.18
C ALA A 197 -10.28 -1.66 10.26
N GLN A 198 -10.34 -2.52 9.25
CA GLN A 198 -9.55 -3.76 9.20
C GLN A 198 -8.06 -3.44 9.11
N THR A 199 -7.67 -2.57 8.18
CA THR A 199 -6.29 -2.10 8.04
C THR A 199 -5.80 -1.42 9.34
N VAL A 200 -6.61 -0.57 9.96
CA VAL A 200 -6.26 0.08 11.24
C VAL A 200 -6.12 -0.95 12.37
N LYS A 201 -6.96 -1.99 12.39
CA LYS A 201 -6.85 -3.08 13.36
C LYS A 201 -5.54 -3.85 13.19
N LEU A 202 -5.16 -4.17 11.96
CA LEU A 202 -3.87 -4.80 11.64
C LEU A 202 -2.70 -3.90 12.09
N ILE A 203 -2.74 -2.61 11.81
CA ILE A 203 -1.73 -1.64 12.26
C ILE A 203 -1.61 -1.63 13.78
N ASN A 204 -2.73 -1.67 14.51
CA ASN A 204 -2.71 -1.73 15.98
C ASN A 204 -2.10 -3.03 16.49
N GLN A 205 -2.35 -4.16 15.84
CA GLN A 205 -1.70 -5.44 16.16
C GLN A 205 -0.19 -5.35 15.95
N ILE A 206 0.25 -4.77 14.83
CA ILE A 206 1.67 -4.56 14.51
C ILE A 206 2.34 -3.68 15.58
N LYS A 207 1.71 -2.56 15.97
CA LYS A 207 2.25 -1.67 17.01
C LYS A 207 2.35 -2.33 18.39
N GLN A 208 1.51 -3.30 18.67
CA GLN A 208 1.51 -4.04 19.93
C GLN A 208 2.38 -5.30 19.88
N TYR A 209 2.90 -5.66 18.70
CA TYR A 209 3.72 -6.84 18.54
C TYR A 209 5.01 -6.72 19.35
N LYS A 210 5.23 -7.69 20.23
CA LYS A 210 6.47 -7.81 21.01
C LYS A 210 7.12 -9.13 20.65
N TYR A 211 8.43 -9.08 20.45
CA TYR A 211 9.20 -10.32 20.34
C TYR A 211 8.96 -11.19 21.59
N ALA A 212 8.59 -12.45 21.36
CA ALA A 212 8.54 -13.47 22.39
C ALA A 212 9.96 -13.93 22.75
#